data_917b88c32d7b82d649a24fe68abf0b0e
#
_entry.id   917b88c32d7b82d649a24fe68abf0b0e
#
_cell.length_a   1.000
_cell.length_b   1.000
_cell.length_c   1.000
_cell.angle_alpha   90.00
_cell.angle_beta   90.00
_cell.angle_gamma   90.00
#
_symmetry.space_group_name_H-M   'P 1'
#
loop_
_entity.id
_entity.type
_entity.pdbx_description
1 polymer ?
#
loop_
_entity_poly.entity_id
_entity_poly.type
_entity_poly.pdbx_seq_one_letter_code
_entity_poly.pdbx_strand_id
1 'polypeptide(L)'
;EKRGLEIHYDADLPAKTGVGSSSSFTVGFVNALKALRGELIEKNDLAKLAIHLEQNIMKENVGAQDQILAAYGNFNKIEFNQDDSFKITPLALESEQLISLQNHFMLFFTGVTRIASDVVADQLDNIKNVNNHYRKIHALVEEALSFLNKPSSPIIEIGKLLHESWLLKRELSKTITNPEIDNIYQAGLDAGAIGGKILGAGGGGFILFFAKPEVQPKVREKLKHLTQVPF
;
A
#
# COMPACT_ATOMS: atom_id res chain seq x y z
N GLU A 1 12.91 -40.53 2.72
CA GLU A 1 13.79 -40.00 1.67
C GLU A 1 13.78 -38.51 1.73
N LYS A 2 14.97 -37.86 1.87
CA LYS A 2 15.09 -36.40 1.75
C LYS A 2 15.07 -36.06 0.26
N ARG A 3 13.92 -35.63 -0.25
CA ARG A 3 13.80 -35.07 -1.58
C ARG A 3 14.19 -33.63 -1.55
N GLY A 4 15.11 -33.18 -2.41
CA GLY A 4 15.36 -31.75 -2.62
C GLY A 4 14.17 -31.09 -3.30
N LEU A 5 14.01 -29.79 -3.10
CA LEU A 5 13.03 -28.95 -3.79
C LEU A 5 13.78 -28.00 -4.71
N GLU A 6 13.30 -27.86 -5.92
CA GLU A 6 13.67 -26.79 -6.83
C GLU A 6 12.48 -25.84 -6.92
N ILE A 7 12.72 -24.55 -6.70
CA ILE A 7 11.67 -23.56 -6.63
C ILE A 7 12.00 -22.43 -7.61
N HIS A 8 11.09 -22.18 -8.54
CA HIS A 8 11.16 -21.07 -9.46
C HIS A 8 10.12 -20.02 -9.03
N TYR A 9 10.54 -18.78 -8.95
CA TYR A 9 9.67 -17.64 -8.67
C TYR A 9 9.75 -16.65 -9.83
N ASP A 10 8.59 -16.22 -10.30
CA ASP A 10 8.45 -15.21 -11.34
C ASP A 10 7.45 -14.16 -10.90
N ALA A 11 7.63 -12.92 -11.34
CA ALA A 11 6.78 -11.80 -10.94
C ALA A 11 6.64 -10.79 -12.08
N ASP A 12 5.40 -10.33 -12.31
CA ASP A 12 5.08 -9.34 -13.33
C ASP A 12 5.55 -7.93 -12.95
N LEU A 13 5.68 -7.63 -11.66
CA LEU A 13 6.09 -6.32 -11.17
C LEU A 13 7.51 -6.35 -10.58
N PRO A 14 8.30 -5.27 -10.77
CA PRO A 14 9.63 -5.18 -10.20
C PRO A 14 9.61 -5.29 -8.66
N ALA A 15 10.64 -5.89 -8.09
CA ALA A 15 10.84 -5.89 -6.64
C ALA A 15 11.17 -4.48 -6.11
N LYS A 16 10.96 -4.23 -4.81
CA LYS A 16 11.29 -2.98 -4.11
C LYS A 16 10.54 -1.75 -4.63
N THR A 17 9.29 -1.93 -5.02
CA THR A 17 8.45 -0.87 -5.61
C THR A 17 7.31 -0.39 -4.70
N GLY A 18 7.24 -0.88 -3.45
CA GLY A 18 6.29 -0.39 -2.45
C GLY A 18 4.85 -0.90 -2.58
N VAL A 19 4.64 -1.98 -3.36
CA VAL A 19 3.34 -2.66 -3.50
C VAL A 19 3.28 -3.98 -2.72
N GLY A 20 4.14 -4.16 -1.72
CA GLY A 20 4.15 -5.36 -0.87
C GLY A 20 4.64 -6.64 -1.55
N SER A 21 5.38 -6.54 -2.66
CA SER A 21 5.83 -7.71 -3.45
C SER A 21 6.62 -8.73 -2.62
N SER A 22 7.52 -8.27 -1.73
CA SER A 22 8.31 -9.13 -0.85
C SER A 22 7.41 -9.89 0.11
N SER A 23 6.55 -9.19 0.82
CA SER A 23 5.65 -9.78 1.81
C SER A 23 4.62 -10.69 1.16
N SER A 24 4.12 -10.35 -0.03
CA SER A 24 3.23 -11.23 -0.80
C SER A 24 3.93 -12.53 -1.19
N PHE A 25 5.21 -12.45 -1.60
CA PHE A 25 6.04 -13.63 -1.84
C PHE A 25 6.20 -14.47 -0.57
N THR A 26 6.60 -13.85 0.56
CA THR A 26 6.79 -14.54 1.84
C THR A 26 5.53 -15.28 2.25
N VAL A 27 4.37 -14.63 2.21
CA VAL A 27 3.07 -15.23 2.57
C VAL A 27 2.72 -16.38 1.63
N GLY A 28 2.82 -16.18 0.32
CA GLY A 28 2.54 -17.21 -0.69
C GLY A 28 3.47 -18.41 -0.58
N PHE A 29 4.76 -18.16 -0.37
CA PHE A 29 5.78 -19.19 -0.23
C PHE A 29 5.59 -20.04 1.04
N VAL A 30 5.34 -19.40 2.18
CA VAL A 30 5.04 -20.10 3.45
C VAL A 30 3.80 -20.97 3.30
N ASN A 31 2.73 -20.41 2.71
CA ASN A 31 1.50 -21.15 2.50
C ASN A 31 1.71 -22.38 1.57
N ALA A 32 2.47 -22.20 0.48
CA ALA A 32 2.81 -23.28 -0.43
C ALA A 32 3.64 -24.39 0.24
N LEU A 33 4.63 -24.03 1.08
CA LEU A 33 5.43 -25.01 1.84
C LEU A 33 4.58 -25.78 2.86
N LYS A 34 3.63 -25.12 3.53
CA LYS A 34 2.68 -25.77 4.42
C LYS A 34 1.79 -26.75 3.66
N ALA A 35 1.22 -26.33 2.55
CA ALA A 35 0.38 -27.17 1.69
C ALA A 35 1.15 -28.39 1.15
N LEU A 36 2.42 -28.22 0.75
CA LEU A 36 3.28 -29.33 0.29
C LEU A 36 3.49 -30.40 1.38
N ARG A 37 3.43 -30.01 2.66
CA ARG A 37 3.50 -30.92 3.81
C ARG A 37 2.14 -31.50 4.22
N GLY A 38 1.06 -31.13 3.53
CA GLY A 38 -0.30 -31.50 3.89
C GLY A 38 -0.83 -30.75 5.11
N GLU A 39 -0.22 -29.62 5.48
CA GLU A 39 -0.61 -28.80 6.60
C GLU A 39 -1.47 -27.62 6.10
N LEU A 40 -2.63 -27.41 6.71
CA LEU A 40 -3.42 -26.17 6.54
C LEU A 40 -2.97 -25.14 7.57
N ILE A 41 -2.91 -23.88 7.16
CA ILE A 41 -2.57 -22.77 8.06
C ILE A 41 -3.68 -21.71 7.99
N GLU A 42 -4.15 -21.28 9.15
CA GLU A 42 -5.15 -20.21 9.23
C GLU A 42 -4.54 -18.85 8.85
N LYS A 43 -5.36 -17.95 8.29
CA LYS A 43 -4.91 -16.63 7.79
C LYS A 43 -4.16 -15.83 8.84
N ASN A 44 -4.63 -15.86 10.09
CA ASN A 44 -3.98 -15.15 11.20
C ASN A 44 -2.58 -15.70 11.50
N ASP A 45 -2.44 -17.02 11.53
CA ASP A 45 -1.16 -17.66 11.80
C ASP A 45 -0.20 -17.51 10.62
N LEU A 46 -0.71 -17.54 9.39
CA LEU A 46 0.06 -17.28 8.18
C LEU A 46 0.61 -15.84 8.19
N ALA A 47 -0.21 -14.85 8.52
CA ALA A 47 0.22 -13.46 8.64
C ALA A 47 1.30 -13.30 9.72
N LYS A 48 1.07 -13.85 10.91
CA LYS A 48 2.03 -13.80 12.04
C LYS A 48 3.35 -14.47 11.69
N LEU A 49 3.29 -15.63 11.03
CA LEU A 49 4.49 -16.35 10.61
C LEU A 49 5.29 -15.56 9.57
N ALA A 50 4.62 -14.96 8.59
CA ALA A 50 5.28 -14.12 7.60
C ALA A 50 5.93 -12.87 8.24
N ILE A 51 5.23 -12.19 9.15
CA ILE A 51 5.77 -11.07 9.92
C ILE A 51 7.01 -11.52 10.71
N HIS A 52 6.92 -12.63 11.42
CA HIS A 52 8.04 -13.18 12.19
C HIS A 52 9.26 -13.50 11.30
N LEU A 53 9.04 -14.09 10.14
CA LEU A 53 10.12 -14.40 9.20
C LEU A 53 10.81 -13.11 8.72
N GLU A 54 10.07 -12.10 8.27
CA GLU A 54 10.67 -10.89 7.75
C GLU A 54 11.34 -10.05 8.87
N GLN A 55 10.64 -9.79 9.97
CA GLN A 55 11.14 -8.91 11.03
C GLN A 55 12.16 -9.57 11.95
N ASN A 56 11.94 -10.83 12.35
CA ASN A 56 12.75 -11.47 13.39
C ASN A 56 13.84 -12.39 12.83
N ILE A 57 13.58 -13.09 11.73
CA ILE A 57 14.56 -14.01 11.13
C ILE A 57 15.43 -13.29 10.11
N MET A 58 14.81 -12.58 9.14
CA MET A 58 15.52 -11.85 8.09
C MET A 58 16.03 -10.50 8.57
N LYS A 59 15.51 -10.00 9.71
CA LYS A 59 15.89 -8.70 10.30
C LYS A 59 15.61 -7.50 9.39
N GLU A 60 14.56 -7.58 8.60
CA GLU A 60 14.16 -6.46 7.74
C GLU A 60 13.38 -5.40 8.53
N ASN A 61 13.66 -4.13 8.27
CA ASN A 61 12.90 -3.00 8.81
C ASN A 61 11.64 -2.78 7.98
N VAL A 62 10.63 -3.62 8.19
CA VAL A 62 9.34 -3.56 7.50
C VAL A 62 8.20 -3.53 8.49
N GLY A 63 7.09 -2.89 8.10
CA GLY A 63 5.83 -2.95 8.86
C GLY A 63 5.17 -4.32 8.74
N ALA A 64 4.05 -4.51 9.45
CA ALA A 64 3.27 -5.74 9.43
C ALA A 64 2.08 -5.69 8.44
N GLN A 65 1.83 -4.54 7.79
CA GLN A 65 0.64 -4.30 6.98
C GLN A 65 0.57 -5.23 5.76
N ASP A 66 1.66 -5.33 5.00
CA ASP A 66 1.67 -6.00 3.71
C ASP A 66 1.51 -7.52 3.86
N GLN A 67 2.10 -8.13 4.89
CA GLN A 67 1.95 -9.54 5.23
C GLN A 67 0.50 -9.86 5.61
N ILE A 68 -0.13 -8.98 6.39
CA ILE A 68 -1.53 -9.14 6.80
C ILE A 68 -2.44 -9.05 5.58
N LEU A 69 -2.27 -8.02 4.73
CA LEU A 69 -3.07 -7.86 3.53
C LEU A 69 -2.91 -9.03 2.56
N ALA A 70 -1.68 -9.54 2.38
CA ALA A 70 -1.42 -10.70 1.54
C ALA A 70 -2.06 -12.00 2.06
N ALA A 71 -2.09 -12.19 3.39
CA ALA A 71 -2.68 -13.38 4.01
C ALA A 71 -4.22 -13.34 4.02
N TYR A 72 -4.80 -12.18 4.27
CA TYR A 72 -6.26 -12.04 4.39
C TYR A 72 -6.96 -11.78 3.07
N GLY A 73 -6.31 -11.03 2.16
CA GLY A 73 -6.94 -10.55 0.94
C GLY A 73 -8.05 -9.56 1.21
N ASN A 74 -8.82 -9.21 0.20
CA ASN A 74 -9.99 -8.31 0.27
C ASN A 74 -9.67 -6.88 0.76
N PHE A 75 -10.71 -6.11 1.05
CA PHE A 75 -10.61 -4.74 1.53
C PHE A 75 -10.92 -4.71 3.03
N ASN A 76 -9.91 -4.37 3.85
CA ASN A 76 -9.98 -4.50 5.30
C ASN A 76 -9.53 -3.24 6.03
N LYS A 77 -10.16 -2.96 7.18
CA LYS A 77 -9.57 -2.12 8.22
C LYS A 77 -8.66 -3.00 9.08
N ILE A 78 -7.41 -2.57 9.27
CA ILE A 78 -6.45 -3.22 10.15
C ILE A 78 -6.18 -2.29 11.34
N GLU A 79 -6.40 -2.76 12.53
CA GLU A 79 -6.12 -2.06 13.78
C GLU A 79 -4.92 -2.72 14.46
N PHE A 80 -3.83 -1.97 14.64
CA PHE A 80 -2.63 -2.41 15.34
C PHE A 80 -2.68 -1.97 16.80
N ASN A 81 -2.43 -2.88 17.72
CA ASN A 81 -2.43 -2.64 19.15
C ASN A 81 -1.00 -2.50 19.70
N GLN A 82 -0.88 -1.94 20.91
CA GLN A 82 0.42 -1.72 21.55
C GLN A 82 1.13 -3.01 21.99
N ASP A 83 0.42 -4.13 22.06
CA ASP A 83 0.92 -5.47 22.39
C ASP A 83 1.33 -6.27 21.15
N ASP A 84 1.55 -5.59 20.02
CA ASP A 84 1.86 -6.17 18.70
C ASP A 84 0.76 -7.07 18.12
N SER A 85 -0.41 -7.14 18.77
CA SER A 85 -1.57 -7.79 18.20
C SER A 85 -2.24 -6.89 17.14
N PHE A 86 -3.02 -7.51 16.26
CA PHE A 86 -3.81 -6.78 15.27
C PHE A 86 -5.23 -7.34 15.18
N LYS A 87 -6.14 -6.48 14.79
CA LYS A 87 -7.54 -6.83 14.52
C LYS A 87 -7.88 -6.49 13.07
N ILE A 88 -8.54 -7.43 12.40
CA ILE A 88 -9.00 -7.28 11.02
C ILE A 88 -10.51 -7.12 11.02
N THR A 89 -10.98 -6.08 10.36
CA THR A 89 -12.40 -5.85 10.11
C THR A 89 -12.63 -5.72 8.61
N PRO A 90 -13.23 -6.72 7.94
CA PRO A 90 -13.57 -6.62 6.53
C PRO A 90 -14.54 -5.46 6.29
N LEU A 91 -14.31 -4.67 5.26
CA LEU A 91 -15.22 -3.62 4.83
C LEU A 91 -16.20 -4.21 3.81
N ALA A 92 -17.47 -4.27 4.20
CA ALA A 92 -18.54 -4.75 3.35
C ALA A 92 -19.02 -3.62 2.41
N LEU A 93 -18.26 -3.39 1.33
CA LEU A 93 -18.68 -2.47 0.29
C LEU A 93 -19.64 -3.18 -0.69
N GLU A 94 -20.65 -2.48 -1.17
CA GLU A 94 -21.48 -2.97 -2.27
C GLU A 94 -20.63 -3.07 -3.55
N SER A 95 -20.96 -4.04 -4.41
CA SER A 95 -20.20 -4.28 -5.65
C SER A 95 -20.09 -3.03 -6.53
N GLU A 96 -21.16 -2.25 -6.65
CA GLU A 96 -21.17 -1.00 -7.43
C GLU A 96 -20.22 0.05 -6.84
N GLN A 97 -20.18 0.16 -5.52
CA GLN A 97 -19.28 1.08 -4.81
C GLN A 97 -17.82 0.67 -4.99
N LEU A 98 -17.53 -0.63 -4.91
CA LEU A 98 -16.19 -1.15 -5.12
C LEU A 98 -15.73 -0.92 -6.57
N ILE A 99 -16.55 -1.21 -7.55
CA ILE A 99 -16.28 -0.96 -8.97
C ILE A 99 -16.09 0.54 -9.22
N SER A 100 -16.94 1.37 -8.62
CA SER A 100 -16.81 2.83 -8.74
C SER A 100 -15.49 3.31 -8.15
N LEU A 101 -15.10 2.81 -6.97
CA LEU A 101 -13.83 3.14 -6.34
C LEU A 101 -12.64 2.73 -7.23
N GLN A 102 -12.65 1.50 -7.73
CA GLN A 102 -11.61 0.98 -8.61
C GLN A 102 -11.49 1.80 -9.90
N ASN A 103 -12.61 2.17 -10.51
CA ASN A 103 -12.64 2.96 -11.74
C ASN A 103 -12.06 4.39 -11.58
N HIS A 104 -11.95 4.90 -10.35
CA HIS A 104 -11.35 6.21 -10.09
C HIS A 104 -9.84 6.14 -9.85
N PHE A 105 -9.28 4.96 -9.61
CA PHE A 105 -7.85 4.82 -9.37
C PHE A 105 -7.04 4.63 -10.65
N MET A 106 -5.85 5.20 -10.65
CA MET A 106 -4.84 5.02 -11.69
C MET A 106 -3.50 4.76 -11.02
N LEU A 107 -2.83 3.67 -11.36
CA LEU A 107 -1.54 3.29 -10.81
C LEU A 107 -0.44 3.48 -11.85
N PHE A 108 0.63 4.20 -11.50
CA PHE A 108 1.78 4.43 -12.36
C PHE A 108 3.07 4.02 -11.66
N PHE A 109 3.96 3.38 -12.40
CA PHE A 109 5.32 3.14 -11.96
C PHE A 109 6.17 4.40 -12.23
N THR A 110 6.80 4.93 -11.18
CA THR A 110 7.59 6.17 -11.27
C THR A 110 8.94 5.99 -11.95
N GLY A 111 9.41 4.75 -12.16
CA GLY A 111 10.77 4.46 -12.62
C GLY A 111 11.84 4.56 -11.52
N VAL A 112 11.49 5.09 -10.36
CA VAL A 112 12.40 5.25 -9.21
C VAL A 112 12.24 4.06 -8.29
N THR A 113 13.34 3.38 -7.98
CA THR A 113 13.37 2.28 -7.00
C THR A 113 14.22 2.69 -5.80
N ARG A 114 13.76 2.35 -4.59
CA ARG A 114 14.49 2.55 -3.34
C ARG A 114 14.35 1.36 -2.41
N ILE A 115 15.30 1.22 -1.51
CA ILE A 115 15.23 0.24 -0.42
C ILE A 115 14.26 0.79 0.63
N ALA A 116 13.15 0.10 0.85
CA ALA A 116 12.08 0.54 1.75
C ALA A 116 12.58 0.67 3.21
N SER A 117 13.50 -0.19 3.64
CA SER A 117 14.08 -0.16 4.99
C SER A 117 14.77 1.16 5.32
N ASP A 118 15.43 1.81 4.35
CA ASP A 118 16.13 3.07 4.58
C ASP A 118 15.14 4.22 4.84
N VAL A 119 14.03 4.23 4.08
CA VAL A 119 12.96 5.23 4.25
C VAL A 119 12.24 5.02 5.58
N VAL A 120 11.99 3.76 5.96
CA VAL A 120 11.35 3.43 7.25
C VAL A 120 12.25 3.81 8.42
N ALA A 121 13.55 3.55 8.34
CA ALA A 121 14.50 3.94 9.40
C ALA A 121 14.47 5.46 9.65
N ASP A 122 14.51 6.27 8.60
CA ASP A 122 14.44 7.74 8.71
C ASP A 122 13.09 8.23 9.28
N GLN A 123 11.98 7.55 8.97
CA GLN A 123 10.68 7.84 9.57
C GLN A 123 10.67 7.53 11.07
N LEU A 124 11.26 6.41 11.49
CA LEU A 124 11.31 6.01 12.90
C LEU A 124 12.15 6.99 13.72
N ASP A 125 13.28 7.48 13.20
CA ASP A 125 14.12 8.48 13.85
C ASP A 125 13.38 9.81 14.08
N ASN A 126 12.46 10.16 13.16
CA ASN A 126 11.71 11.41 13.25
C ASN A 126 10.35 11.28 13.98
N ILE A 127 9.94 10.09 14.40
CA ILE A 127 8.58 9.80 14.89
C ILE A 127 8.11 10.72 16.03
N LYS A 128 9.02 11.10 16.94
CA LYS A 128 8.70 11.97 18.07
C LYS A 128 8.34 13.39 17.63
N ASN A 129 8.96 13.88 16.56
CA ASN A 129 8.76 15.23 16.03
C ASN A 129 7.45 15.34 15.23
N VAL A 130 6.99 14.25 14.65
CA VAL A 130 5.85 14.21 13.72
C VAL A 130 4.60 13.50 14.28
N ASN A 131 4.52 13.30 15.59
CA ASN A 131 3.41 12.61 16.25
C ASN A 131 2.04 13.22 15.89
N ASN A 132 1.96 14.56 15.76
CA ASN A 132 0.73 15.23 15.36
C ASN A 132 0.31 14.87 13.91
N HIS A 133 1.26 14.63 13.01
CA HIS A 133 0.97 14.19 11.63
C HIS A 133 0.37 12.79 11.63
N TYR A 134 0.91 11.87 12.43
CA TYR A 134 0.33 10.53 12.58
C TYR A 134 -1.09 10.56 13.13
N ARG A 135 -1.39 11.44 14.12
CA ARG A 135 -2.76 11.61 14.63
C ARG A 135 -3.72 12.13 13.57
N LYS A 136 -3.27 13.09 12.74
CA LYS A 136 -4.07 13.60 11.62
C LYS A 136 -4.30 12.51 10.57
N ILE A 137 -3.27 11.76 10.18
CA ILE A 137 -3.40 10.64 9.25
C ILE A 137 -4.39 9.60 9.79
N HIS A 138 -4.33 9.28 11.08
CA HIS A 138 -5.30 8.38 11.71
C HIS A 138 -6.73 8.93 11.63
N ALA A 139 -6.94 10.22 11.87
CA ALA A 139 -8.26 10.83 11.75
C ALA A 139 -8.83 10.72 10.33
N LEU A 140 -7.99 10.86 9.29
CA LEU A 140 -8.40 10.66 7.89
C LEU A 140 -8.87 9.22 7.61
N VAL A 141 -8.35 8.22 8.33
CA VAL A 141 -8.83 6.83 8.21
C VAL A 141 -10.28 6.72 8.70
N GLU A 142 -10.60 7.29 9.86
CA GLU A 142 -11.96 7.26 10.40
C GLU A 142 -12.94 8.03 9.50
N GLU A 143 -12.49 9.15 8.92
CA GLU A 143 -13.27 9.92 7.96
C GLU A 143 -13.52 9.10 6.68
N ALA A 144 -12.49 8.46 6.12
CA ALA A 144 -12.63 7.58 4.96
C ALA A 144 -13.62 6.44 5.22
N LEU A 145 -13.55 5.80 6.39
CA LEU A 145 -14.50 4.78 6.81
C LEU A 145 -15.93 5.32 6.87
N SER A 146 -16.12 6.57 7.35
CA SER A 146 -17.44 7.18 7.40
C SER A 146 -18.06 7.38 6.01
N PHE A 147 -17.24 7.71 5.00
CA PHE A 147 -17.67 7.82 3.60
C PHE A 147 -17.94 6.44 2.98
N LEU A 148 -17.04 5.48 3.19
CA LEU A 148 -17.16 4.14 2.64
C LEU A 148 -18.37 3.37 3.19
N ASN A 149 -18.73 3.59 4.45
CA ASN A 149 -19.90 2.97 5.08
C ASN A 149 -21.26 3.63 4.71
N LYS A 150 -21.23 4.69 3.90
CA LYS A 150 -22.45 5.37 3.43
C LYS A 150 -22.51 5.31 1.90
N PRO A 151 -23.29 4.42 1.30
CA PRO A 151 -23.35 4.26 -0.17
C PRO A 151 -23.69 5.55 -0.95
N SER A 152 -24.42 6.49 -0.31
CA SER A 152 -24.78 7.79 -0.90
C SER A 152 -23.68 8.85 -0.81
N SER A 153 -22.55 8.56 -0.16
CA SER A 153 -21.46 9.53 -0.04
C SER A 153 -20.75 9.76 -1.39
N PRO A 154 -20.41 11.01 -1.72
CA PRO A 154 -19.68 11.29 -2.94
C PRO A 154 -18.30 10.61 -2.91
N ILE A 155 -18.04 9.71 -3.85
CA ILE A 155 -16.78 8.97 -3.93
C ILE A 155 -15.55 9.87 -4.07
N ILE A 156 -15.76 11.09 -4.57
CA ILE A 156 -14.72 12.11 -4.75
C ILE A 156 -14.05 12.52 -3.43
N GLU A 157 -14.76 12.37 -2.30
CA GLU A 157 -14.19 12.69 -0.97
C GLU A 157 -13.03 11.77 -0.64
N ILE A 158 -13.05 10.51 -1.07
CA ILE A 158 -11.90 9.58 -0.93
C ILE A 158 -10.65 10.13 -1.64
N GLY A 159 -10.81 10.73 -2.82
CA GLY A 159 -9.70 11.38 -3.54
C GLY A 159 -9.11 12.56 -2.78
N LYS A 160 -9.95 13.39 -2.14
CA LYS A 160 -9.50 14.51 -1.31
C LYS A 160 -8.76 14.04 -0.06
N LEU A 161 -9.29 13.02 0.63
CA LEU A 161 -8.62 12.42 1.80
C LEU A 161 -7.28 11.80 1.42
N LEU A 162 -7.20 11.18 0.23
CA LEU A 162 -5.94 10.64 -0.28
C LEU A 162 -4.90 11.74 -0.52
N HIS A 163 -5.33 12.90 -1.06
CA HIS A 163 -4.49 14.08 -1.21
C HIS A 163 -3.97 14.59 0.14
N GLU A 164 -4.86 14.79 1.09
CA GLU A 164 -4.50 15.28 2.43
C GLU A 164 -3.56 14.31 3.15
N SER A 165 -3.86 13.00 3.08
CA SER A 165 -2.97 11.95 3.61
C SER A 165 -1.58 12.02 3.00
N TRP A 166 -1.46 12.28 1.69
CA TRP A 166 -0.16 12.43 1.03
C TRP A 166 0.60 13.66 1.51
N LEU A 167 -0.07 14.81 1.63
CA LEU A 167 0.57 16.02 2.14
C LEU A 167 1.14 15.81 3.55
N LEU A 168 0.38 15.16 4.43
CA LEU A 168 0.85 14.83 5.79
C LEU A 168 1.98 13.80 5.77
N LYS A 169 1.88 12.78 4.90
CA LYS A 169 2.91 11.73 4.81
C LYS A 169 4.26 12.28 4.36
N ARG A 170 4.28 13.22 3.41
CA ARG A 170 5.52 13.86 2.92
C ARG A 170 6.31 14.54 4.03
N GLU A 171 5.62 15.04 5.06
CA GLU A 171 6.23 15.77 6.18
C GLU A 171 6.80 14.83 7.26
N LEU A 172 6.52 13.51 7.20
CA LEU A 172 7.03 12.56 8.18
C LEU A 172 8.54 12.37 8.10
N SER A 173 9.12 12.48 6.89
CA SER A 173 10.55 12.32 6.65
C SER A 173 10.94 12.92 5.29
N LYS A 174 12.18 13.39 5.19
CA LYS A 174 12.75 13.98 3.97
C LYS A 174 12.97 12.97 2.84
N THR A 175 12.96 11.68 3.15
CA THR A 175 13.21 10.59 2.20
C THR A 175 11.94 10.05 1.54
N ILE A 176 10.76 10.46 2.02
CA ILE A 176 9.46 10.00 1.50
C ILE A 176 9.17 10.53 0.10
N THR A 177 9.64 11.73 -0.20
CA THR A 177 9.49 12.34 -1.52
C THR A 177 10.83 12.89 -2.02
N ASN A 178 10.87 13.27 -3.29
CA ASN A 178 11.98 13.94 -3.94
C ASN A 178 11.42 14.82 -5.09
N PRO A 179 12.24 15.70 -5.71
CA PRO A 179 11.76 16.59 -6.76
C PRO A 179 11.11 15.88 -7.94
N GLU A 180 11.54 14.67 -8.29
CA GLU A 180 10.96 13.89 -9.40
C GLU A 180 9.55 13.41 -9.04
N ILE A 181 9.37 12.83 -7.85
CA ILE A 181 8.06 12.41 -7.33
C ILE A 181 7.12 13.61 -7.21
N ASP A 182 7.63 14.74 -6.71
CA ASP A 182 6.82 15.95 -6.55
C ASP A 182 6.36 16.49 -7.89
N ASN A 183 7.21 16.48 -8.92
CA ASN A 183 6.87 16.87 -10.27
C ASN A 183 5.83 15.93 -10.90
N ILE A 184 5.98 14.61 -10.73
CA ILE A 184 5.00 13.62 -11.19
C ILE A 184 3.64 13.85 -10.51
N TYR A 185 3.66 14.03 -9.20
CA TYR A 185 2.44 14.28 -8.43
C TYR A 185 1.73 15.55 -8.88
N GLN A 186 2.47 16.64 -9.00
CA GLN A 186 1.90 17.92 -9.46
C GLN A 186 1.37 17.82 -10.89
N ALA A 187 2.08 17.14 -11.78
CA ALA A 187 1.62 16.91 -13.15
C ALA A 187 0.28 16.15 -13.22
N GLY A 188 0.08 15.17 -12.31
CA GLY A 188 -1.18 14.47 -12.19
C GLY A 188 -2.32 15.38 -11.73
N LEU A 189 -2.07 16.23 -10.71
CA LEU A 189 -3.05 17.22 -10.24
C LEU A 189 -3.40 18.24 -11.33
N ASP A 190 -2.42 18.78 -12.02
CA ASP A 190 -2.61 19.74 -13.12
C ASP A 190 -3.43 19.15 -14.29
N ALA A 191 -3.34 17.83 -14.47
CA ALA A 191 -4.14 17.11 -15.46
C ALA A 191 -5.56 16.79 -14.97
N GLY A 192 -5.88 17.09 -13.71
CA GLY A 192 -7.21 16.97 -13.11
C GLY A 192 -7.40 15.79 -12.17
N ALA A 193 -6.33 15.11 -11.74
CA ALA A 193 -6.44 14.19 -10.61
C ALA A 193 -6.85 14.96 -9.34
N ILE A 194 -7.68 14.34 -8.51
CA ILE A 194 -8.21 14.94 -7.28
C ILE A 194 -7.21 14.78 -6.13
N GLY A 195 -6.49 13.68 -6.15
CA GLY A 195 -5.46 13.35 -5.19
C GLY A 195 -4.68 12.14 -5.60
N GLY A 196 -3.77 11.73 -4.75
CA GLY A 196 -2.92 10.58 -4.98
C GLY A 196 -1.86 10.45 -3.89
N LYS A 197 -1.07 9.41 -3.94
CA LYS A 197 0.08 9.20 -3.04
C LYS A 197 1.07 8.19 -3.59
N ILE A 198 2.31 8.29 -3.16
CA ILE A 198 3.27 7.19 -3.31
C ILE A 198 2.87 6.04 -2.38
N LEU A 199 2.88 4.83 -2.91
CA LEU A 199 2.60 3.61 -2.16
C LEU A 199 3.82 3.14 -1.35
N GLY A 200 3.58 2.29 -0.35
CA GLY A 200 4.61 1.74 0.52
C GLY A 200 5.31 2.80 1.38
N ALA A 201 6.59 2.63 1.67
CA ALA A 201 7.37 3.51 2.52
C ALA A 201 7.52 4.94 1.95
N GLY A 202 7.61 5.08 0.65
CA GLY A 202 7.89 6.33 -0.05
C GLY A 202 9.22 6.28 -0.81
N GLY A 203 9.64 7.42 -1.33
CA GLY A 203 10.93 7.58 -2.02
C GLY A 203 10.98 7.05 -3.45
N GLY A 204 9.94 6.37 -3.94
CA GLY A 204 9.86 5.81 -5.29
C GLY A 204 8.82 4.71 -5.40
N GLY A 205 8.89 3.91 -6.45
CA GLY A 205 7.98 2.81 -6.72
C GLY A 205 6.71 3.25 -7.45
N PHE A 206 5.55 2.96 -6.91
CA PHE A 206 4.27 3.27 -7.53
C PHE A 206 3.60 4.49 -6.93
N ILE A 207 3.03 5.31 -7.79
CA ILE A 207 2.13 6.40 -7.42
C ILE A 207 0.70 6.03 -7.80
N LEU A 208 -0.21 6.17 -6.85
CA LEU A 208 -1.63 5.99 -7.03
C LEU A 208 -2.29 7.36 -7.15
N PHE A 209 -3.02 7.61 -8.23
CA PHE A 209 -3.88 8.77 -8.39
C PHE A 209 -5.33 8.41 -8.27
N PHE A 210 -6.13 9.34 -7.79
CA PHE A 210 -7.59 9.30 -7.81
C PHE A 210 -8.08 10.36 -8.79
N ALA A 211 -8.72 9.93 -9.86
CA ALA A 211 -9.20 10.79 -10.93
C ALA A 211 -10.54 10.29 -11.46
N LYS A 212 -11.46 11.22 -11.75
CA LYS A 212 -12.72 10.85 -12.40
C LYS A 212 -12.45 10.19 -13.75
N PRO A 213 -13.24 9.17 -14.14
CA PRO A 213 -13.03 8.46 -15.40
C PRO A 213 -12.92 9.37 -16.62
N GLU A 214 -13.72 10.44 -16.69
CA GLU A 214 -13.70 11.40 -17.81
C GLU A 214 -12.43 12.25 -17.88
N VAL A 215 -11.67 12.34 -16.78
CA VAL A 215 -10.40 13.12 -16.72
C VAL A 215 -9.19 12.22 -16.96
N GLN A 216 -9.30 10.92 -16.73
CA GLN A 216 -8.18 9.97 -16.83
C GLN A 216 -7.40 10.02 -18.15
N PRO A 217 -8.02 10.23 -19.33
CA PRO A 217 -7.26 10.40 -20.59
C PRO A 217 -6.26 11.56 -20.54
N LYS A 218 -6.60 12.67 -19.86
CA LYS A 218 -5.69 13.82 -19.70
C LYS A 218 -4.53 13.48 -18.76
N VAL A 219 -4.81 12.75 -17.69
CA VAL A 219 -3.78 12.26 -16.74
C VAL A 219 -2.82 11.31 -17.46
N ARG A 220 -3.34 10.34 -18.25
CA ARG A 220 -2.51 9.44 -19.08
C ARG A 220 -1.61 10.19 -20.04
N GLU A 221 -2.14 11.17 -20.75
CA GLU A 221 -1.35 11.96 -21.71
C GLU A 221 -0.25 12.77 -21.00
N LYS A 222 -0.58 13.37 -19.84
CA LYS A 222 0.38 14.15 -19.05
C LYS A 222 1.51 13.29 -18.49
N LEU A 223 1.19 12.05 -18.11
CA LEU A 223 2.11 11.09 -17.49
C LEU A 223 2.54 9.96 -18.45
N LYS A 224 2.44 10.17 -19.77
CA LYS A 224 2.73 9.13 -20.79
C LYS A 224 4.15 8.60 -20.79
N HIS A 225 5.08 9.28 -20.12
CA HIS A 225 6.46 8.84 -19.90
C HIS A 225 6.57 7.78 -18.79
N LEU A 226 5.50 7.57 -18.00
CA LEU A 226 5.43 6.56 -16.94
C LEU A 226 4.65 5.34 -17.44
N THR A 227 4.97 4.18 -16.88
CA THR A 227 4.21 2.96 -17.14
C THR A 227 2.96 2.93 -16.26
N GLN A 228 1.77 3.01 -16.87
CA GLN A 228 0.52 2.73 -16.15
C GLN A 228 0.35 1.23 -15.97
N VAL A 229 0.01 0.80 -14.76
CA VAL A 229 -0.25 -0.60 -14.42
C VAL A 229 -1.75 -0.75 -14.16
N PRO A 230 -2.45 -1.65 -14.87
CA PRO A 230 -3.83 -2.00 -14.56
C PRO A 230 -3.90 -2.83 -13.27
N PHE A 231 -4.98 -2.73 -12.53
CA PHE A 231 -5.24 -3.53 -11.32
C PHE A 231 -6.75 -3.71 -11.07
#